data_5dd2416f2b12f80be6494b39fb8f31ca
#
_entry.id   5dd2416f2b12f80be6494b39fb8f31ca
#
_cell.length_a   1.000
_cell.length_b   1.000
_cell.length_c   1.000
_cell.angle_alpha   90.00
_cell.angle_beta   90.00
_cell.angle_gamma   90.00
#
_symmetry.space_group_name_H-M   'P 1'
#
loop_
_entity.id
_entity.type
_entity.pdbx_description
1 polymer ?
#
loop_
_entity_poly.entity_id
_entity_poly.type
_entity_poly.pdbx_seq_one_letter_code
_entity_poly.pdbx_strand_id
1 'polypeptide(L)'
;MVFFIFSINGSLSIKMKLFHKTYLNPNSTEHLFILHGLFGMLDNWHNMAKKLSAHFNVITVDQRNHGQSPHSKEMSFELMAQDLANLMSLLGIEKATILGHSMGGKTAMKFADLHPDKIEKLIVVDIAPKKYKPGHTAYFHAFNTIDFSKCETRKEADNALSAIESNIGIRQFLLKNLHKTDKGYSLRFALKPIEAFYPKMIDTMTFQWIISLPTLFIYGEQSGYITEDDMLMIEETFTDSEFINIKDAGHWVHAEQPKAFETAVLEFLI
;
A
#
# COMPACT_ATOMS: atom_id res chain seq x y z
N MET A 1 -26.03 -4.73 -6.29
CA MET A 1 -27.02 -4.39 -5.25
C MET A 1 -26.34 -3.36 -4.34
N VAL A 2 -26.78 -2.12 -4.38
CA VAL A 2 -26.19 -0.99 -3.64
C VAL A 2 -26.88 -0.93 -2.28
N PHE A 3 -26.16 -1.16 -1.19
CA PHE A 3 -26.68 -0.98 0.16
C PHE A 3 -26.47 0.47 0.59
N PHE A 4 -27.56 1.17 0.89
CA PHE A 4 -27.55 2.51 1.49
C PHE A 4 -27.67 2.36 3.03
N ILE A 5 -26.71 2.95 3.75
CA ILE A 5 -26.84 3.13 5.19
C ILE A 5 -26.85 4.63 5.46
N PHE A 6 -27.89 5.10 6.14
CA PHE A 6 -28.02 6.50 6.55
C PHE A 6 -27.01 6.86 7.65
N SER A 7 -26.18 7.85 7.39
CA SER A 7 -25.38 8.54 8.41
C SER A 7 -26.21 9.69 8.99
N ILE A 8 -26.08 9.96 10.29
CA ILE A 8 -26.80 10.99 11.04
C ILE A 8 -26.57 12.42 10.51
N ASN A 9 -25.66 12.63 9.55
CA ASN A 9 -25.34 13.93 8.93
C ASN A 9 -25.68 14.01 7.42
N GLY A 10 -26.64 13.25 6.93
CA GLY A 10 -27.32 13.54 5.63
C GLY A 10 -26.49 13.45 4.35
N SER A 11 -25.25 13.03 4.36
CA SER A 11 -24.45 12.78 3.16
C SER A 11 -24.42 11.27 2.88
N LEU A 12 -24.97 10.86 1.73
CA LEU A 12 -24.86 9.51 1.19
C LEU A 12 -23.39 9.26 0.79
N SER A 13 -22.58 8.79 1.73
CA SER A 13 -21.25 8.29 1.41
C SER A 13 -21.38 6.96 0.68
N ILE A 14 -21.18 6.94 -0.62
CA ILE A 14 -21.07 5.70 -1.40
C ILE A 14 -19.84 4.95 -0.87
N LYS A 15 -20.08 3.85 -0.15
CA LYS A 15 -18.97 2.99 0.34
C LYS A 15 -18.18 2.47 -0.86
N MET A 16 -16.91 2.81 -0.93
CA MET A 16 -16.02 2.31 -1.97
C MET A 16 -15.78 0.81 -1.76
N LYS A 17 -16.10 0.00 -2.76
CA LYS A 17 -15.84 -1.44 -2.74
C LYS A 17 -14.47 -1.68 -3.35
N LEU A 18 -13.46 -1.87 -2.51
CA LEU A 18 -12.10 -2.15 -2.97
C LEU A 18 -12.01 -3.51 -3.67
N PHE A 19 -11.27 -3.54 -4.77
CA PHE A 19 -10.91 -4.79 -5.42
C PHE A 19 -9.84 -5.50 -4.59
N HIS A 20 -10.01 -6.81 -4.38
CA HIS A 20 -9.12 -7.61 -3.55
C HIS A 20 -9.03 -9.04 -4.08
N LYS A 21 -7.99 -9.73 -3.63
CA LYS A 21 -7.78 -11.15 -3.88
C LYS A 21 -7.48 -11.86 -2.57
N THR A 22 -8.18 -12.97 -2.34
CA THR A 22 -8.01 -13.79 -1.14
C THR A 22 -7.21 -15.05 -1.46
N TYR A 23 -6.27 -15.38 -0.60
CA TYR A 23 -5.49 -16.61 -0.57
C TYR A 23 -5.84 -17.34 0.72
N LEU A 24 -6.72 -18.32 0.62
CA LEU A 24 -7.28 -19.01 1.77
C LEU A 24 -6.32 -20.08 2.31
N ASN A 25 -6.23 -20.14 3.63
CA ASN A 25 -5.69 -21.26 4.37
C ASN A 25 -6.82 -21.92 5.18
N PRO A 26 -7.28 -23.13 4.83
CA PRO A 26 -8.39 -23.77 5.52
C PRO A 26 -8.06 -24.16 6.98
N ASN A 27 -6.80 -24.13 7.37
CA ASN A 27 -6.34 -24.47 8.72
C ASN A 27 -6.11 -23.23 9.60
N SER A 28 -6.36 -22.01 9.08
CA SER A 28 -6.15 -20.78 9.84
C SER A 28 -7.45 -19.95 9.92
N THR A 29 -7.66 -19.35 11.08
CA THR A 29 -8.71 -18.34 11.29
C THR A 29 -8.16 -16.92 11.24
N GLU A 30 -6.83 -16.76 11.21
CA GLU A 30 -6.15 -15.47 11.21
C GLU A 30 -6.14 -14.85 9.82
N HIS A 31 -6.36 -13.53 9.76
CA HIS A 31 -6.42 -12.77 8.54
C HIS A 31 -5.27 -11.76 8.44
N LEU A 32 -4.62 -11.70 7.28
CA LEU A 32 -3.56 -10.75 6.97
C LEU A 32 -3.95 -9.94 5.74
N PHE A 33 -4.19 -8.63 5.91
CA PHE A 33 -4.36 -7.71 4.79
C PHE A 33 -3.02 -7.13 4.34
N ILE A 34 -2.80 -7.05 3.03
CA ILE A 34 -1.60 -6.47 2.44
C ILE A 34 -1.96 -5.28 1.56
N LEU A 35 -1.39 -4.11 1.89
CA LEU A 35 -1.59 -2.82 1.22
C LEU A 35 -0.33 -2.42 0.46
N HIS A 36 -0.46 -2.18 -0.84
CA HIS A 36 0.64 -1.80 -1.73
C HIS A 36 1.05 -0.32 -1.58
N GLY A 37 2.23 0.04 -2.08
CA GLY A 37 2.73 1.42 -2.18
C GLY A 37 2.16 2.21 -3.36
N LEU A 38 2.60 3.46 -3.49
CA LEU A 38 2.25 4.36 -4.60
C LEU A 38 2.58 3.71 -5.95
N PHE A 39 1.69 3.86 -6.93
CA PHE A 39 1.75 3.21 -8.25
C PHE A 39 1.80 1.67 -8.20
N GLY A 40 1.57 1.07 -7.03
CA GLY A 40 1.45 -0.37 -6.87
C GLY A 40 0.03 -0.88 -7.14
N MET A 41 -0.11 -2.19 -7.02
CA MET A 41 -1.38 -2.92 -7.05
C MET A 41 -1.22 -4.25 -6.32
N LEU A 42 -2.33 -4.91 -6.04
CA LEU A 42 -2.35 -6.19 -5.32
C LEU A 42 -1.48 -7.28 -5.97
N ASP A 43 -1.33 -7.27 -7.29
CA ASP A 43 -0.51 -8.25 -8.02
C ASP A 43 1.00 -8.10 -7.74
N ASN A 44 1.46 -6.98 -7.20
CA ASN A 44 2.84 -6.83 -6.75
C ASN A 44 3.16 -7.77 -5.57
N TRP A 45 2.14 -8.14 -4.81
CA TRP A 45 2.22 -8.97 -3.62
C TRP A 45 1.87 -10.45 -3.85
N HIS A 46 1.51 -10.85 -5.09
CA HIS A 46 1.03 -12.19 -5.39
C HIS A 46 1.92 -13.31 -4.84
N ASN A 47 3.23 -13.24 -5.10
CA ASN A 47 4.16 -14.29 -4.69
C ASN A 47 4.31 -14.35 -3.17
N MET A 48 4.40 -13.18 -2.50
CA MET A 48 4.50 -13.11 -1.05
C MET A 48 3.20 -13.56 -0.38
N ALA A 49 2.05 -13.11 -0.88
CA ALA A 49 0.74 -13.53 -0.39
C ALA A 49 0.54 -15.06 -0.50
N LYS A 50 0.98 -15.66 -1.62
CA LYS A 50 0.94 -17.11 -1.79
C LYS A 50 1.81 -17.86 -0.77
N LYS A 51 2.98 -17.32 -0.41
CA LYS A 51 3.85 -17.92 0.62
C LYS A 51 3.24 -17.79 2.01
N LEU A 52 2.81 -16.58 2.38
CA LEU A 52 2.19 -16.31 3.68
C LEU A 52 0.85 -17.04 3.87
N SER A 53 0.17 -17.40 2.76
CA SER A 53 -1.08 -18.18 2.85
C SER A 53 -0.88 -19.64 3.29
N ALA A 54 0.36 -20.09 3.48
CA ALA A 54 0.62 -21.34 4.19
C ALA A 54 0.26 -21.26 5.69
N HIS A 55 0.19 -20.02 6.24
CA HIS A 55 -0.04 -19.76 7.66
C HIS A 55 -1.32 -18.98 7.94
N PHE A 56 -1.71 -18.05 7.07
CA PHE A 56 -2.79 -17.08 7.27
C PHE A 56 -3.79 -17.08 6.11
N ASN A 57 -5.00 -16.58 6.34
CA ASN A 57 -5.88 -16.13 5.25
C ASN A 57 -5.39 -14.77 4.77
N VAL A 58 -4.73 -14.70 3.61
CA VAL A 58 -4.11 -13.48 3.11
C VAL A 58 -5.04 -12.76 2.13
N ILE A 59 -5.25 -11.47 2.34
CA ILE A 59 -6.06 -10.60 1.48
C ILE A 59 -5.18 -9.48 0.93
N THR A 60 -4.89 -9.51 -0.37
CA THR A 60 -4.23 -8.39 -1.06
C THR A 60 -5.26 -7.45 -1.63
N VAL A 61 -5.02 -6.14 -1.53
CA VAL A 61 -6.02 -5.11 -1.84
C VAL A 61 -5.45 -4.11 -2.84
N ASP A 62 -6.22 -3.79 -3.88
CA ASP A 62 -5.99 -2.56 -4.65
C ASP A 62 -6.60 -1.40 -3.86
N GLN A 63 -5.78 -0.46 -3.41
CA GLN A 63 -6.26 0.71 -2.67
C GLN A 63 -7.01 1.67 -3.62
N ARG A 64 -7.84 2.59 -3.07
CA ARG A 64 -8.55 3.58 -3.90
C ARG A 64 -7.63 4.23 -4.93
N ASN A 65 -8.17 4.52 -6.09
CA ASN A 65 -7.45 5.12 -7.22
C ASN A 65 -6.35 4.26 -7.84
N HIS A 66 -6.17 3.01 -7.41
CA HIS A 66 -5.18 2.07 -7.95
C HIS A 66 -5.81 0.78 -8.45
N GLY A 67 -5.12 0.13 -9.39
CA GLY A 67 -5.46 -1.20 -9.89
C GLY A 67 -6.87 -1.29 -10.46
N GLN A 68 -7.66 -2.21 -9.92
CA GLN A 68 -9.06 -2.45 -10.31
C GLN A 68 -10.06 -1.84 -9.31
N SER A 69 -9.57 -1.17 -8.26
CA SER A 69 -10.43 -0.46 -7.32
C SER A 69 -11.04 0.78 -7.95
N PRO A 70 -12.24 1.20 -7.48
CA PRO A 70 -12.92 2.38 -8.02
C PRO A 70 -12.07 3.64 -7.89
N HIS A 71 -12.22 4.53 -8.86
CA HIS A 71 -11.58 5.84 -8.86
C HIS A 71 -12.49 6.89 -8.20
N SER A 72 -11.86 7.80 -7.44
CA SER A 72 -12.51 8.93 -6.78
C SER A 72 -11.66 10.19 -6.90
N LYS A 73 -12.29 11.36 -6.95
CA LYS A 73 -11.59 12.65 -6.88
C LYS A 73 -10.97 12.88 -5.49
N GLU A 74 -11.56 12.28 -4.46
CA GLU A 74 -11.12 12.42 -3.07
C GLU A 74 -10.14 11.31 -2.69
N MET A 75 -9.02 11.71 -2.08
CA MET A 75 -8.01 10.80 -1.56
C MET A 75 -7.39 11.38 -0.30
N SER A 76 -7.36 10.60 0.76
CA SER A 76 -6.63 10.88 2.01
C SER A 76 -6.37 9.55 2.73
N PHE A 77 -5.47 9.54 3.71
CA PHE A 77 -5.20 8.33 4.50
C PHE A 77 -6.42 7.93 5.34
N GLU A 78 -7.22 8.90 5.83
CA GLU A 78 -8.47 8.64 6.56
C GLU A 78 -9.47 7.91 5.66
N LEU A 79 -9.65 8.37 4.43
CA LEU A 79 -10.52 7.71 3.46
C LEU A 79 -10.01 6.32 3.07
N MET A 80 -8.69 6.14 2.94
CA MET A 80 -8.08 4.84 2.62
C MET A 80 -8.24 3.86 3.80
N ALA A 81 -8.07 4.33 5.03
CA ALA A 81 -8.34 3.54 6.23
C ALA A 81 -9.82 3.15 6.35
N GLN A 82 -10.73 4.08 6.08
CA GLN A 82 -12.17 3.81 6.08
C GLN A 82 -12.58 2.81 4.99
N ASP A 83 -11.96 2.86 3.82
CA ASP A 83 -12.20 1.88 2.75
C ASP A 83 -11.79 0.47 3.18
N LEU A 84 -10.65 0.33 3.87
CA LEU A 84 -10.20 -0.95 4.42
C LEU A 84 -11.18 -1.46 5.48
N ALA A 85 -11.64 -0.61 6.40
CA ALA A 85 -12.64 -0.98 7.41
C ALA A 85 -13.96 -1.44 6.76
N ASN A 86 -14.37 -0.78 5.68
CA ASN A 86 -15.55 -1.17 4.91
C ASN A 86 -15.35 -2.53 4.21
N LEU A 87 -14.15 -2.79 3.67
CA LEU A 87 -13.82 -4.09 3.06
C LEU A 87 -13.82 -5.20 4.11
N MET A 88 -13.22 -5.00 5.29
CA MET A 88 -13.25 -5.96 6.39
C MET A 88 -14.68 -6.30 6.79
N SER A 89 -15.53 -5.28 6.94
CA SER A 89 -16.96 -5.46 7.27
C SER A 89 -17.71 -6.23 6.17
N LEU A 90 -17.41 -5.97 4.89
CA LEU A 90 -18.00 -6.68 3.76
C LEU A 90 -17.62 -8.17 3.74
N LEU A 91 -16.40 -8.49 4.18
CA LEU A 91 -15.87 -9.86 4.25
C LEU A 91 -16.27 -10.57 5.55
N GLY A 92 -16.91 -9.90 6.50
CA GLY A 92 -17.26 -10.44 7.81
C GLY A 92 -16.03 -10.65 8.72
N ILE A 93 -14.94 -9.90 8.46
CA ILE A 93 -13.70 -9.97 9.24
C ILE A 93 -13.75 -8.85 10.29
N GLU A 94 -13.82 -9.24 11.56
CA GLU A 94 -13.91 -8.29 12.67
C GLU A 94 -12.54 -7.69 12.99
N LYS A 95 -11.49 -8.52 12.99
CA LYS A 95 -10.14 -8.12 13.37
C LYS A 95 -9.09 -8.82 12.49
N ALA A 96 -7.97 -8.16 12.19
CA ALA A 96 -6.93 -8.72 11.35
C ALA A 96 -5.56 -8.05 11.58
N THR A 97 -4.49 -8.71 11.17
CA THR A 97 -3.19 -8.10 10.97
C THR A 97 -3.19 -7.29 9.67
N ILE A 98 -2.60 -6.08 9.73
CA ILE A 98 -2.46 -5.22 8.55
C ILE A 98 -0.98 -5.01 8.24
N LEU A 99 -0.59 -5.37 7.02
CA LEU A 99 0.73 -5.12 6.46
C LEU A 99 0.63 -4.06 5.38
N GLY A 100 1.39 -2.98 5.49
CA GLY A 100 1.42 -1.91 4.50
C GLY A 100 2.82 -1.52 4.08
N HIS A 101 3.04 -1.38 2.77
CA HIS A 101 4.29 -0.91 2.19
C HIS A 101 4.19 0.55 1.75
N SER A 102 5.13 1.40 2.16
CA SER A 102 5.25 2.78 1.70
C SER A 102 3.92 3.56 1.92
N MET A 103 3.24 4.06 0.88
CA MET A 103 1.89 4.64 0.98
C MET A 103 0.92 3.72 1.73
N GLY A 104 0.95 2.41 1.45
CA GLY A 104 0.15 1.41 2.16
C GLY A 104 0.50 1.30 3.65
N GLY A 105 1.77 1.54 4.01
CA GLY A 105 2.22 1.62 5.41
C GLY A 105 1.62 2.84 6.12
N LYS A 106 1.59 4.00 5.48
CA LYS A 106 0.89 5.18 6.02
C LYS A 106 -0.62 4.95 6.14
N THR A 107 -1.22 4.25 5.18
CA THR A 107 -2.64 3.82 5.28
C THR A 107 -2.85 2.90 6.49
N ALA A 108 -1.97 1.91 6.69
CA ALA A 108 -2.05 0.96 7.79
C ALA A 108 -1.86 1.64 9.17
N MET A 109 -0.92 2.58 9.28
CA MET A 109 -0.74 3.41 10.47
C MET A 109 -2.00 4.25 10.77
N LYS A 110 -2.60 4.88 9.74
CA LYS A 110 -3.85 5.64 9.91
C LYS A 110 -5.04 4.73 10.25
N PHE A 111 -5.05 3.50 9.73
CA PHE A 111 -6.05 2.50 10.10
C PHE A 111 -5.96 2.13 11.59
N ALA A 112 -4.74 1.93 12.12
CA ALA A 112 -4.52 1.66 13.53
C ALA A 112 -4.99 2.82 14.43
N ASP A 113 -4.80 4.07 13.99
CA ASP A 113 -5.27 5.28 14.69
C ASP A 113 -6.80 5.40 14.75
N LEU A 114 -7.49 5.07 13.64
CA LEU A 114 -8.93 5.29 13.50
C LEU A 114 -9.80 4.06 13.86
N HIS A 115 -9.23 2.86 13.77
CA HIS A 115 -9.95 1.59 13.96
C HIS A 115 -9.13 0.62 14.85
N PRO A 116 -8.72 1.03 16.08
CA PRO A 116 -7.88 0.21 16.95
C PRO A 116 -8.54 -1.11 17.38
N ASP A 117 -9.86 -1.16 17.35
CA ASP A 117 -10.67 -2.34 17.64
C ASP A 117 -10.63 -3.41 16.53
N LYS A 118 -10.19 -3.04 15.31
CA LYS A 118 -10.18 -3.91 14.12
C LYS A 118 -8.79 -4.44 13.72
N ILE A 119 -7.75 -4.06 14.46
CA ILE A 119 -6.37 -4.45 14.15
C ILE A 119 -5.75 -5.26 15.29
N GLU A 120 -5.13 -6.39 14.94
CA GLU A 120 -4.43 -7.25 15.92
C GLU A 120 -2.95 -6.90 16.01
N LYS A 121 -2.27 -6.88 14.88
CA LYS A 121 -0.86 -6.51 14.73
C LYS A 121 -0.69 -5.62 13.51
N LEU A 122 0.31 -4.75 13.53
CA LEU A 122 0.66 -3.86 12.43
C LEU A 122 2.05 -4.20 11.90
N ILE A 123 2.18 -4.29 10.57
CA ILE A 123 3.48 -4.40 9.92
C ILE A 123 3.62 -3.25 8.93
N VAL A 124 4.60 -2.39 9.15
CA VAL A 124 4.91 -1.23 8.32
C VAL A 124 6.20 -1.50 7.56
N VAL A 125 6.14 -1.47 6.23
CA VAL A 125 7.29 -1.78 5.38
C VAL A 125 7.82 -0.52 4.72
N ASP A 126 9.02 -0.16 5.12
CA ASP A 126 9.91 0.86 4.57
C ASP A 126 9.28 2.25 4.42
N ILE A 127 8.64 2.71 5.49
CA ILE A 127 8.07 4.06 5.62
C ILE A 127 7.94 4.45 7.11
N ALA A 128 8.23 5.70 7.44
CA ALA A 128 7.98 6.31 8.74
C ALA A 128 6.85 7.35 8.66
N PRO A 129 6.22 7.75 9.77
CA PRO A 129 5.16 8.77 9.78
C PRO A 129 5.69 10.21 9.63
N LYS A 130 6.87 10.40 9.07
CA LYS A 130 7.55 11.68 8.86
C LYS A 130 7.25 12.31 7.50
N LYS A 131 7.74 13.55 7.35
CA LYS A 131 7.79 14.24 6.06
C LYS A 131 8.96 13.74 5.21
N TYR A 132 8.70 13.56 3.91
CA TYR A 132 9.68 13.16 2.92
C TYR A 132 9.90 14.24 1.86
N LYS A 133 11.08 14.23 1.24
CA LYS A 133 11.33 15.04 0.04
C LYS A 133 10.56 14.45 -1.15
N PRO A 134 10.08 15.29 -2.09
CA PRO A 134 9.39 14.80 -3.30
C PRO A 134 10.32 13.93 -4.16
N GLY A 135 10.11 12.61 -4.14
CA GLY A 135 10.91 11.64 -4.91
C GLY A 135 10.22 11.11 -6.18
N HIS A 136 8.91 11.39 -6.36
CA HIS A 136 8.11 10.80 -7.45
C HIS A 136 7.67 11.82 -8.51
N THR A 137 8.13 13.07 -8.44
CA THR A 137 7.71 14.16 -9.34
C THR A 137 8.02 13.84 -10.80
N ALA A 138 9.16 13.19 -11.07
CA ALA A 138 9.53 12.76 -12.42
C ALA A 138 8.55 11.74 -13.00
N TYR A 139 8.01 10.83 -12.17
CA TYR A 139 7.04 9.83 -12.61
C TYR A 139 5.66 10.46 -12.89
N PHE A 140 5.22 11.41 -12.05
CA PHE A 140 4.01 12.19 -12.33
C PHE A 140 4.15 12.95 -13.65
N HIS A 141 5.31 13.59 -13.87
CA HIS A 141 5.58 14.26 -15.15
C HIS A 141 5.52 13.27 -16.32
N ALA A 142 6.18 12.11 -16.21
CA ALA A 142 6.13 11.06 -17.23
C ALA A 142 4.70 10.63 -17.57
N PHE A 143 3.90 10.31 -16.56
CA PHE A 143 2.51 9.86 -16.74
C PHE A 143 1.58 10.96 -17.28
N ASN A 144 1.92 12.24 -17.10
CA ASN A 144 1.19 13.36 -17.67
C ASN A 144 1.58 13.69 -19.11
N THR A 145 2.83 13.35 -19.53
CA THR A 145 3.37 13.76 -20.83
C THR A 145 3.41 12.63 -21.85
N ILE A 146 3.61 11.38 -21.42
CA ILE A 146 3.64 10.22 -22.30
C ILE A 146 2.20 9.84 -22.70
N ASP A 147 1.92 9.89 -23.98
CA ASP A 147 0.64 9.40 -24.52
C ASP A 147 0.73 7.89 -24.78
N PHE A 148 0.45 7.10 -23.74
CA PHE A 148 0.46 5.65 -23.82
C PHE A 148 -0.56 5.07 -24.80
N SER A 149 -1.61 5.83 -25.18
CA SER A 149 -2.57 5.38 -26.18
C SER A 149 -1.97 5.23 -27.57
N LYS A 150 -0.82 5.88 -27.83
CA LYS A 150 -0.07 5.76 -29.07
C LYS A 150 0.94 4.61 -29.08
N CYS A 151 1.17 3.97 -27.92
CA CYS A 151 2.05 2.82 -27.85
C CYS A 151 1.32 1.57 -28.32
N GLU A 152 1.83 0.88 -29.34
CA GLU A 152 1.28 -0.39 -29.83
C GLU A 152 1.77 -1.57 -28.98
N THR A 153 2.98 -1.46 -28.42
CA THR A 153 3.66 -2.48 -27.65
C THR A 153 4.11 -1.99 -26.29
N ARG A 154 4.25 -2.92 -25.31
CA ARG A 154 4.86 -2.60 -24.02
C ARG A 154 6.30 -2.12 -24.13
N LYS A 155 7.03 -2.55 -25.18
CA LYS A 155 8.40 -2.12 -25.43
C LYS A 155 8.47 -0.63 -25.80
N GLU A 156 7.51 -0.14 -26.58
CA GLU A 156 7.42 1.29 -26.88
C GLU A 156 7.12 2.12 -25.63
N ALA A 157 6.23 1.65 -24.77
CA ALA A 157 5.96 2.29 -23.48
C ALA A 157 7.19 2.26 -22.54
N ASP A 158 7.97 1.16 -22.52
CA ASP A 158 9.22 1.06 -21.78
C ASP A 158 10.26 2.03 -22.32
N ASN A 159 10.42 2.12 -23.64
CA ASN A 159 11.32 3.07 -24.28
C ASN A 159 10.95 4.52 -23.95
N ALA A 160 9.66 4.87 -23.93
CA ALA A 160 9.21 6.21 -23.55
C ALA A 160 9.54 6.54 -22.08
N LEU A 161 9.40 5.58 -21.17
CA LEU A 161 9.77 5.75 -19.76
C LEU A 161 11.27 5.75 -19.53
N SER A 162 12.07 5.11 -20.38
CA SER A 162 13.52 4.98 -20.19
C SER A 162 14.28 6.31 -20.23
N ALA A 163 13.69 7.34 -20.85
CA ALA A 163 14.22 8.70 -20.85
C ALA A 163 14.14 9.38 -19.45
N ILE A 164 13.27 8.88 -18.57
CA ILE A 164 13.00 9.47 -17.24
C ILE A 164 13.53 8.57 -16.13
N GLU A 165 13.42 7.25 -16.30
CA GLU A 165 13.86 6.26 -15.32
C GLU A 165 14.82 5.26 -15.96
N SER A 166 16.08 5.26 -15.53
CA SER A 166 17.13 4.37 -16.07
C SER A 166 17.04 2.95 -15.48
N ASN A 167 16.52 2.80 -14.25
CA ASN A 167 16.40 1.52 -13.57
C ASN A 167 15.29 0.67 -14.21
N ILE A 168 15.67 -0.47 -14.77
CA ILE A 168 14.78 -1.40 -15.46
C ILE A 168 13.72 -1.96 -14.50
N GLY A 169 14.09 -2.28 -13.27
CA GLY A 169 13.16 -2.82 -12.24
C GLY A 169 12.05 -1.83 -11.92
N ILE A 170 12.40 -0.56 -11.74
CA ILE A 170 11.43 0.52 -11.50
C ILE A 170 10.53 0.70 -12.72
N ARG A 171 11.07 0.74 -13.92
CA ARG A 171 10.23 0.83 -15.12
C ARG A 171 9.26 -0.32 -15.25
N GLN A 172 9.73 -1.55 -15.03
CA GLN A 172 8.85 -2.73 -15.07
C GLN A 172 7.75 -2.69 -14.00
N PHE A 173 8.04 -2.17 -12.81
CA PHE A 173 7.05 -1.90 -11.79
C PHE A 173 6.00 -0.88 -12.27
N LEU A 174 6.44 0.27 -12.80
CA LEU A 174 5.55 1.32 -13.32
C LEU A 174 4.69 0.83 -14.48
N LEU A 175 5.29 0.07 -15.41
CA LEU A 175 4.62 -0.49 -16.58
C LEU A 175 3.54 -1.54 -16.24
N LYS A 176 3.59 -2.19 -15.06
CA LYS A 176 2.50 -3.09 -14.63
C LYS A 176 1.15 -2.38 -14.59
N ASN A 177 1.15 -1.07 -14.38
CA ASN A 177 -0.06 -0.25 -14.40
C ASN A 177 -0.67 -0.04 -15.79
N LEU A 178 0.02 -0.41 -16.86
CA LEU A 178 -0.52 -0.31 -18.21
C LEU A 178 -1.38 -1.52 -18.55
N HIS A 179 -2.59 -1.27 -19.01
CA HIS A 179 -3.45 -2.29 -19.61
C HIS A 179 -3.76 -1.94 -21.05
N LYS A 180 -3.87 -2.95 -21.89
CA LYS A 180 -4.20 -2.78 -23.31
C LYS A 180 -5.67 -2.45 -23.47
N THR A 181 -5.95 -1.49 -24.33
CA THR A 181 -7.29 -1.09 -24.78
C THR A 181 -7.35 -1.17 -26.30
N ASP A 182 -8.51 -0.93 -26.89
CA ASP A 182 -8.67 -0.86 -28.35
C ASP A 182 -7.88 0.31 -28.98
N LYS A 183 -7.45 1.29 -28.16
CA LYS A 183 -6.70 2.49 -28.57
C LYS A 183 -5.28 2.53 -28.02
N GLY A 184 -4.59 1.39 -27.83
CA GLY A 184 -3.26 1.32 -27.25
C GLY A 184 -3.28 1.01 -25.75
N TYR A 185 -2.50 1.70 -24.94
CA TYR A 185 -2.42 1.45 -23.49
C TYR A 185 -3.04 2.57 -22.68
N SER A 186 -3.55 2.21 -21.50
CA SER A 186 -4.12 3.13 -20.51
C SER A 186 -3.62 2.78 -19.12
N LEU A 187 -3.60 3.76 -18.21
CA LEU A 187 -3.20 3.57 -16.82
C LEU A 187 -4.34 2.93 -16.00
N ARG A 188 -3.98 1.99 -15.12
CA ARG A 188 -4.92 1.37 -14.17
C ARG A 188 -5.15 2.21 -12.92
N PHE A 189 -4.45 3.32 -12.74
CA PHE A 189 -4.63 4.21 -11.60
C PHE A 189 -5.14 5.58 -12.05
N ALA A 190 -5.82 6.27 -11.13
CA ALA A 190 -6.33 7.62 -11.35
C ALA A 190 -5.24 8.66 -11.10
N LEU A 191 -4.48 9.03 -12.14
CA LEU A 191 -3.31 9.90 -12.02
C LEU A 191 -3.63 11.23 -11.29
N LYS A 192 -4.68 11.95 -11.68
CA LYS A 192 -4.96 13.29 -11.16
C LYS A 192 -5.30 13.34 -9.66
N PRO A 193 -6.16 12.47 -9.10
CA PRO A 193 -6.40 12.44 -7.66
C PRO A 193 -5.15 12.06 -6.86
N ILE A 194 -4.34 11.12 -7.37
CA ILE A 194 -3.10 10.68 -6.72
C ILE A 194 -2.09 11.83 -6.71
N GLU A 195 -1.90 12.50 -7.84
CA GLU A 195 -1.01 13.66 -7.98
C GLU A 195 -1.43 14.81 -7.05
N ALA A 196 -2.73 15.09 -6.97
CA ALA A 196 -3.27 16.12 -6.07
C ALA A 196 -3.08 15.77 -4.57
N PHE A 197 -3.12 14.48 -4.22
CA PHE A 197 -2.90 14.01 -2.85
C PHE A 197 -1.41 13.90 -2.50
N TYR A 198 -0.52 13.80 -3.47
CA TYR A 198 0.90 13.51 -3.26
C TYR A 198 1.60 14.43 -2.24
N PRO A 199 1.40 15.76 -2.22
CA PRO A 199 1.99 16.62 -1.19
C PRO A 199 1.61 16.22 0.24
N LYS A 200 0.37 15.78 0.47
CA LYS A 200 -0.10 15.28 1.77
C LYS A 200 0.40 13.86 2.05
N MET A 201 0.54 13.04 1.00
CA MET A 201 1.08 11.69 1.11
C MET A 201 2.51 11.67 1.67
N ILE A 202 3.33 12.61 1.27
CA ILE A 202 4.73 12.73 1.71
C ILE A 202 4.91 13.59 2.97
N ASP A 203 3.85 14.18 3.52
CA ASP A 203 3.92 15.01 4.71
C ASP A 203 3.92 14.17 6.00
N THR A 204 4.24 14.81 7.12
CA THR A 204 4.18 14.21 8.46
C THR A 204 2.76 13.76 8.78
N MET A 205 2.63 12.58 9.35
CA MET A 205 1.34 12.09 9.86
C MET A 205 1.10 12.60 11.29
N THR A 206 -0.16 12.83 11.58
CA THR A 206 -0.65 13.09 12.95
C THR A 206 -1.57 11.96 13.39
N PHE A 207 -1.51 11.61 14.66
CA PHE A 207 -2.32 10.55 15.27
C PHE A 207 -3.16 11.15 16.40
N GLN A 208 -4.34 10.56 16.62
CA GLN A 208 -5.24 10.98 17.71
C GLN A 208 -4.78 10.40 19.05
N TRP A 209 -4.13 9.23 19.00
CA TRP A 209 -3.76 8.44 20.16
C TRP A 209 -2.33 7.89 20.04
N ILE A 210 -1.74 7.54 21.17
CA ILE A 210 -0.58 6.65 21.22
C ILE A 210 -1.06 5.25 20.84
N ILE A 211 -0.31 4.59 19.96
CA ILE A 211 -0.64 3.27 19.43
C ILE A 211 0.18 2.22 20.19
N SER A 212 -0.47 1.43 21.03
CA SER A 212 0.18 0.41 21.90
C SER A 212 -0.07 -1.02 21.43
N LEU A 213 -0.43 -1.21 20.16
CA LEU A 213 -0.55 -2.55 19.58
C LEU A 213 0.83 -3.04 19.07
N PRO A 214 1.06 -4.37 19.06
CA PRO A 214 2.29 -4.91 18.51
C PRO A 214 2.52 -4.45 17.07
N THR A 215 3.63 -3.75 16.84
CA THR A 215 3.96 -3.13 15.55
C THR A 215 5.37 -3.47 15.11
N LEU A 216 5.51 -4.03 13.91
CA LEU A 216 6.80 -4.31 13.30
C LEU A 216 7.09 -3.31 12.16
N PHE A 217 8.23 -2.63 12.25
CA PHE A 217 8.78 -1.84 11.15
C PHE A 217 9.89 -2.62 10.44
N ILE A 218 9.67 -3.01 9.20
CA ILE A 218 10.68 -3.67 8.34
C ILE A 218 11.22 -2.64 7.36
N TYR A 219 12.54 -2.51 7.27
CA TYR A 219 13.16 -1.54 6.35
C TYR A 219 14.40 -2.13 5.68
N GLY A 220 14.72 -1.61 4.49
CA GLY A 220 15.89 -2.03 3.74
C GLY A 220 17.16 -1.30 4.18
N GLU A 221 18.28 -2.04 4.30
CA GLU A 221 19.59 -1.48 4.66
C GLU A 221 20.03 -0.36 3.69
N GLN A 222 19.69 -0.48 2.41
CA GLN A 222 20.04 0.49 1.38
C GLN A 222 18.91 1.53 1.16
N SER A 223 17.88 1.51 2.01
CA SER A 223 16.77 2.47 1.97
C SER A 223 17.01 3.62 2.95
N GLY A 224 16.71 4.84 2.53
CA GLY A 224 16.74 6.02 3.41
C GLY A 224 15.37 6.40 3.98
N TYR A 225 14.37 5.51 3.89
CA TYR A 225 13.01 5.82 4.35
C TYR A 225 12.84 5.75 5.86
N ILE A 226 13.58 4.87 6.53
CA ILE A 226 13.65 4.79 8.00
C ILE A 226 15.13 4.92 8.39
N THR A 227 15.42 5.82 9.30
CA THR A 227 16.75 6.05 9.87
C THR A 227 16.71 5.81 11.39
N GLU A 228 17.87 5.75 12.06
CA GLU A 228 17.93 5.61 13.52
C GLU A 228 17.21 6.76 14.25
N ASP A 229 17.32 7.99 13.75
CA ASP A 229 16.61 9.15 14.32
C ASP A 229 15.09 9.00 14.20
N ASP A 230 14.62 8.34 13.11
CA ASP A 230 13.20 8.08 12.91
C ASP A 230 12.64 7.04 13.89
N MET A 231 13.47 6.08 14.33
CA MET A 231 13.04 5.04 15.28
C MET A 231 12.62 5.65 16.61
N LEU A 232 13.39 6.61 17.12
CA LEU A 232 13.05 7.33 18.36
C LEU A 232 11.69 8.05 18.24
N MET A 233 11.47 8.73 17.12
CA MET A 233 10.19 9.40 16.84
C MET A 233 9.03 8.39 16.67
N ILE A 234 9.29 7.23 16.08
CA ILE A 234 8.28 6.16 15.91
C ILE A 234 7.88 5.61 17.29
N GLU A 235 8.85 5.29 18.16
CA GLU A 235 8.62 4.76 19.51
C GLU A 235 7.80 5.68 20.41
N GLU A 236 7.86 7.00 20.19
CA GLU A 236 6.99 7.97 20.90
C GLU A 236 5.49 7.76 20.58
N THR A 237 5.19 7.28 19.37
CA THR A 237 3.80 7.07 18.91
C THR A 237 3.39 5.60 18.95
N PHE A 238 4.28 4.68 18.56
CA PHE A 238 4.07 3.24 18.51
C PHE A 238 4.88 2.58 19.64
N THR A 239 4.30 2.55 20.84
CA THR A 239 5.02 2.18 22.08
C THR A 239 5.35 0.70 22.22
N ASP A 240 4.76 -0.17 21.39
CA ASP A 240 5.07 -1.60 21.30
C ASP A 240 5.59 -1.89 19.87
N SER A 241 6.72 -1.25 19.51
CA SER A 241 7.31 -1.32 18.18
C SER A 241 8.64 -2.07 18.18
N GLU A 242 8.81 -2.91 17.15
CA GLU A 242 10.05 -3.62 16.82
C GLU A 242 10.56 -3.17 15.45
N PHE A 243 11.88 -3.25 15.23
CA PHE A 243 12.54 -2.84 14.00
C PHE A 243 13.40 -3.96 13.44
N ILE A 244 13.17 -4.31 12.17
CA ILE A 244 14.01 -5.29 11.45
C ILE A 244 14.61 -4.64 10.22
N ASN A 245 15.94 -4.58 10.18
CA ASN A 245 16.70 -4.18 9.01
C ASN A 245 16.93 -5.40 8.10
N ILE A 246 16.56 -5.29 6.82
CA ILE A 246 16.82 -6.33 5.82
C ILE A 246 18.05 -5.96 5.01
N LYS A 247 19.10 -6.76 5.18
CA LYS A 247 20.37 -6.58 4.49
C LYS A 247 20.23 -6.66 2.98
N ASP A 248 21.00 -5.84 2.26
CA ASP A 248 21.04 -5.77 0.79
C ASP A 248 19.67 -5.46 0.14
N ALA A 249 18.74 -4.87 0.89
CA ALA A 249 17.44 -4.42 0.37
C ALA A 249 17.35 -2.89 0.29
N GLY A 250 16.71 -2.40 -0.77
CA GLY A 250 16.27 -1.02 -0.92
C GLY A 250 14.80 -0.86 -0.52
N HIS A 251 14.08 0.03 -1.21
CA HIS A 251 12.68 0.36 -0.88
C HIS A 251 11.69 -0.79 -1.11
N TRP A 252 11.94 -1.67 -2.06
CA TRP A 252 11.06 -2.83 -2.34
C TRP A 252 11.51 -4.10 -1.61
N VAL A 253 11.64 -4.02 -0.29
CA VAL A 253 12.20 -5.06 0.60
C VAL A 253 11.64 -6.46 0.29
N HIS A 254 10.32 -6.56 0.15
CA HIS A 254 9.59 -7.80 -0.14
C HIS A 254 9.90 -8.42 -1.53
N ALA A 255 10.36 -7.60 -2.47
CA ALA A 255 10.70 -8.02 -3.83
C ALA A 255 12.21 -8.26 -3.99
N GLU A 256 13.04 -7.47 -3.32
CA GLU A 256 14.50 -7.53 -3.40
C GLU A 256 15.07 -8.65 -2.53
N GLN A 257 14.54 -8.84 -1.33
CA GLN A 257 14.95 -9.88 -0.37
C GLN A 257 13.75 -10.72 0.14
N PRO A 258 13.04 -11.44 -0.75
CA PRO A 258 11.75 -12.06 -0.44
C PRO A 258 11.82 -13.12 0.65
N LYS A 259 12.95 -13.83 0.80
CA LYS A 259 13.12 -14.86 1.83
C LYS A 259 13.34 -14.25 3.21
N ALA A 260 14.23 -13.25 3.32
CA ALA A 260 14.49 -12.55 4.58
C ALA A 260 13.23 -11.79 5.04
N PHE A 261 12.51 -11.17 4.12
CA PHE A 261 11.23 -10.51 4.40
C PHE A 261 10.17 -11.48 4.92
N GLU A 262 10.00 -12.64 4.27
CA GLU A 262 9.06 -13.70 4.71
C GLU A 262 9.40 -14.17 6.13
N THR A 263 10.69 -14.41 6.41
CA THR A 263 11.16 -14.84 7.74
C THR A 263 10.81 -13.77 8.79
N ALA A 264 11.13 -12.48 8.55
CA ALA A 264 10.83 -11.39 9.48
C ALA A 264 9.32 -11.27 9.78
N VAL A 265 8.47 -11.41 8.75
CA VAL A 265 7.01 -11.39 8.93
C VAL A 265 6.53 -12.58 9.77
N LEU A 266 7.03 -13.79 9.50
CA LEU A 266 6.61 -14.99 10.22
C LEU A 266 7.10 -14.99 11.68
N GLU A 267 8.34 -14.57 11.96
CA GLU A 267 8.88 -14.47 13.32
C GLU A 267 8.08 -13.50 14.20
N PHE A 268 7.55 -12.41 13.61
CA PHE A 268 6.69 -11.46 14.34
C PHE A 268 5.27 -11.98 14.52
N LEU A 269 4.74 -12.77 13.59
CA LEU A 269 3.32 -13.17 13.61
C LEU A 269 3.09 -14.47 14.38
N ILE A 270 4.03 -15.41 14.36
CA ILE A 270 3.95 -16.73 14.98
C ILE A 270 4.76 -16.77 16.27
#